data_e834a12c4a38cfdbe6e4191775fbf00c
#
_entry.id   e834a12c4a38cfdbe6e4191775fbf00c
#
_cell.length_a   1.000
_cell.length_b   1.000
_cell.length_c   1.000
_cell.angle_alpha   90.00
_cell.angle_beta   90.00
_cell.angle_gamma   90.00
#
_symmetry.space_group_name_H-M   'P 1'
#
loop_
_entity.id
_entity.type
_entity.pdbx_description
1 polymer ?
#
loop_
_entity_poly.entity_id
_entity_poly.type
_entity_poly.pdbx_seq_one_letter_code
_entity_poly.pdbx_strand_id
1 'polypeptide(L)'
;MYTPISTEFFDQLTVAMDRKIPSVIEYYKNEEQEKKQEIQNIKTVIKTMEVIDGFEFLVLKTNEKIRLSLVVKFNGKRHRED
;
A
#
# COMPACT_ATOMS: atom_id res chain seq x y z
N MET A 1 -4.10 7.90 14.81
CA MET A 1 -4.37 9.02 13.91
C MET A 1 -3.83 8.72 12.52
N TYR A 2 -4.63 8.94 11.50
CA TYR A 2 -4.20 8.73 10.13
C TYR A 2 -3.20 9.80 9.71
N THR A 3 -2.02 9.38 9.27
CA THR A 3 -1.01 10.31 8.74
C THR A 3 -1.20 10.41 7.23
N PRO A 4 -1.37 11.63 6.68
CA PRO A 4 -1.51 11.76 5.24
C PRO A 4 -0.30 11.18 4.51
N ILE A 5 -0.57 10.56 3.38
CA ILE A 5 0.49 10.00 2.55
C ILE A 5 1.31 11.14 1.95
N SER A 6 2.63 11.01 1.97
CA SER A 6 3.51 12.02 1.39
C SER A 6 3.31 12.09 -0.13
N THR A 7 3.50 13.27 -0.71
CA THR A 7 3.43 13.45 -2.16
C THR A 7 4.43 12.55 -2.87
N GLU A 8 5.62 12.40 -2.31
CA GLU A 8 6.65 11.53 -2.87
C GLU A 8 6.18 10.08 -2.97
N PHE A 9 5.54 9.56 -1.93
CA PHE A 9 5.01 8.21 -1.94
C PHE A 9 3.91 8.06 -3.00
N PHE A 10 3.03 9.04 -3.09
CA PHE A 10 1.95 9.03 -4.05
C PHE A 10 2.48 9.04 -5.48
N ASP A 11 3.53 9.83 -5.75
CA ASP A 11 4.16 9.88 -7.06
C ASP A 11 4.78 8.53 -7.42
N GLN A 12 5.43 7.86 -6.48
CA GLN A 12 6.00 6.53 -6.70
C GLN A 12 4.92 5.51 -7.03
N LEU A 13 3.79 5.55 -6.32
CA LEU A 13 2.66 4.68 -6.62
C LEU A 13 2.12 4.92 -8.01
N THR A 14 1.96 6.19 -8.40
CA THR A 14 1.45 6.57 -9.71
C THR A 14 2.35 6.05 -10.83
N VAL A 15 3.65 6.23 -10.68
CA VAL A 15 4.63 5.74 -11.67
C VAL A 15 4.56 4.22 -11.79
N ALA A 16 4.50 3.52 -10.66
CA ALA A 16 4.42 2.05 -10.66
C ALA A 16 3.14 1.56 -11.35
N MET A 17 2.02 2.24 -11.11
CA MET A 17 0.75 1.91 -11.76
C MET A 17 0.80 2.15 -13.27
N ASP A 18 1.26 3.35 -13.68
CA ASP A 18 1.27 3.75 -15.08
C ASP A 18 2.18 2.87 -15.92
N ARG A 19 3.32 2.50 -15.38
CA ARG A 19 4.32 1.70 -16.08
C ARG A 19 4.19 0.20 -15.81
N LYS A 20 3.22 -0.20 -14.98
CA LYS A 20 3.01 -1.60 -14.60
C LYS A 20 4.28 -2.26 -14.08
N ILE A 21 4.99 -1.56 -13.21
CA ILE A 21 6.23 -2.04 -12.61
C ILE A 21 5.91 -2.94 -11.43
N PRO A 22 6.38 -4.20 -11.40
CA PRO A 22 6.21 -5.05 -10.23
C PRO A 22 6.84 -4.39 -9.00
N SER A 23 6.10 -4.31 -7.91
CA SER A 23 6.52 -3.62 -6.71
C SER A 23 6.43 -4.53 -5.50
N VAL A 24 7.40 -4.38 -4.57
CA VAL A 24 7.40 -5.10 -3.31
C VAL A 24 6.67 -4.25 -2.28
N ILE A 25 5.61 -4.78 -1.71
CA ILE A 25 4.78 -4.08 -0.73
C ILE A 25 4.85 -4.84 0.58
N GLU A 26 5.23 -4.15 1.65
CA GLU A 26 5.16 -4.66 3.01
C GLU A 26 3.97 -3.97 3.69
N TYR A 27 3.03 -4.77 4.18
CA TYR A 27 1.78 -4.23 4.67
C TYR A 27 1.18 -5.12 5.76
N TYR A 28 0.21 -4.57 6.49
CA TYR A 28 -0.63 -5.35 7.38
C TYR A 28 -1.93 -5.70 6.65
N LYS A 29 -2.34 -6.95 6.71
CA LYS A 29 -3.54 -7.41 6.00
C LYS A 29 -4.81 -6.79 6.58
N ASN A 30 -4.81 -6.56 7.90
CA ASN A 30 -5.94 -5.95 8.61
C ASN A 30 -5.43 -5.30 9.90
N GLU A 31 -6.33 -4.64 10.64
CA GLU A 31 -5.97 -3.95 11.87
C GLU A 31 -5.51 -4.91 12.96
N GLU A 32 -6.00 -6.13 12.97
CA GLU A 32 -5.56 -7.14 13.94
C GLU A 32 -4.09 -7.50 13.72
N GLN A 33 -3.67 -7.70 12.47
CA GLN A 33 -2.27 -7.95 12.15
C GLN A 33 -1.40 -6.73 12.46
N GLU A 34 -1.94 -5.53 12.27
CA GLU A 34 -1.23 -4.31 12.64
C GLU A 34 -0.92 -4.29 14.14
N LYS A 35 -1.90 -4.63 14.98
CA LYS A 35 -1.70 -4.68 16.44
C LYS A 35 -0.66 -5.71 16.83
N LYS A 36 -0.60 -6.83 16.14
CA LYS A 36 0.37 -7.90 16.39
C LYS A 36 1.70 -7.66 15.68
N GLN A 37 1.79 -6.62 14.86
CA GLN A 37 2.97 -6.30 14.05
C GLN A 37 3.37 -7.45 13.12
N GLU A 38 2.40 -8.15 12.58
CA GLU A 38 2.61 -9.24 11.62
C GLU A 38 2.59 -8.69 10.19
N ILE A 39 3.76 -8.40 9.65
CA ILE A 39 3.91 -7.80 8.33
C ILE A 39 3.81 -8.86 7.24
N GLN A 40 3.01 -8.58 6.22
CA GLN A 40 2.94 -9.39 5.00
C GLN A 40 3.81 -8.77 3.92
N ASN A 41 4.35 -9.61 3.05
CA ASN A 41 5.13 -9.19 1.90
C ASN A 41 4.49 -9.72 0.62
N ILE A 42 4.38 -8.86 -0.39
CA ILE A 42 3.92 -9.29 -1.70
C ILE A 42 4.69 -8.53 -2.77
N LYS A 43 5.00 -9.22 -3.88
CA LYS A 43 5.57 -8.57 -5.07
C LYS A 43 4.57 -8.72 -6.20
N THR A 44 4.01 -7.61 -6.65
CA THR A 44 2.96 -7.63 -7.66
C THR A 44 2.84 -6.27 -8.35
N VAL A 45 2.09 -6.23 -9.43
CA VAL A 45 1.76 -4.99 -10.12
C VAL A 45 0.51 -4.40 -9.48
N ILE A 46 0.54 -3.10 -9.19
CA ILE A 46 -0.63 -2.37 -8.70
C ILE A 46 -1.48 -2.01 -9.93
N LYS A 47 -2.72 -2.46 -9.91
CA LYS A 47 -3.65 -2.24 -11.02
C LYS A 47 -4.22 -0.82 -10.98
N THR A 48 -4.69 -0.39 -9.83
CA THR A 48 -5.29 0.94 -9.65
C THR A 48 -5.44 1.26 -8.17
N MET A 49 -5.97 2.43 -7.88
CA MET A 49 -6.37 2.84 -6.53
C MET A 49 -7.87 3.08 -6.52
N GLU A 50 -8.52 2.72 -5.42
CA GLU A 50 -9.94 2.96 -5.22
C GLU A 50 -10.19 3.62 -3.88
N VAL A 51 -11.27 4.38 -3.79
CA VAL A 51 -11.76 4.92 -2.52
C VAL A 51 -13.07 4.21 -2.22
N ILE A 52 -13.12 3.52 -1.08
CA ILE A 52 -14.31 2.77 -0.64
C ILE A 52 -14.65 3.26 0.77
N ASP A 53 -15.85 3.78 0.95
CA ASP A 53 -16.32 4.31 2.25
C ASP A 53 -15.34 5.31 2.88
N GLY A 54 -14.71 6.16 2.04
CA GLY A 54 -13.77 7.16 2.51
C GLY A 54 -12.36 6.67 2.75
N PHE A 55 -12.09 5.38 2.55
CA PHE A 55 -10.76 4.81 2.71
C PHE A 55 -10.12 4.50 1.37
N GLU A 56 -8.83 4.78 1.26
CA GLU A 56 -8.07 4.52 0.04
C GLU A 56 -7.50 3.11 0.05
N PHE A 57 -7.63 2.42 -1.08
CA PHE A 57 -7.13 1.06 -1.26
C PHE A 57 -6.27 0.96 -2.51
N LEU A 58 -5.21 0.15 -2.41
CA LEU A 58 -4.48 -0.31 -3.58
C LEU A 58 -5.16 -1.57 -4.09
N VAL A 59 -5.49 -1.60 -5.38
CA VAL A 59 -6.04 -2.78 -6.03
C VAL A 59 -4.91 -3.44 -6.81
N LEU A 60 -4.61 -4.68 -6.46
CA LEU A 60 -3.50 -5.42 -7.06
C LEU A 60 -3.96 -6.16 -8.32
N LYS A 61 -3.01 -6.58 -9.13
CA LYS A 61 -3.28 -7.37 -10.32
C LYS A 61 -4.07 -8.64 -10.01
N THR A 62 -3.90 -9.18 -8.81
CA THR A 62 -4.63 -10.36 -8.33
C THR A 62 -6.05 -10.05 -7.91
N ASN A 63 -6.47 -8.79 -7.95
CA ASN A 63 -7.73 -8.26 -7.44
C ASN A 63 -7.80 -8.15 -5.91
N GLU A 64 -6.72 -8.44 -5.21
CA GLU A 64 -6.65 -8.16 -3.78
C GLU A 64 -6.60 -6.66 -3.57
N LYS A 65 -7.16 -6.22 -2.45
CA LYS A 65 -7.17 -4.81 -2.07
C LYS A 65 -6.42 -4.64 -0.76
N ILE A 66 -5.51 -3.68 -0.74
CA ILE A 66 -4.74 -3.35 0.45
C ILE A 66 -5.09 -1.93 0.85
N ARG A 67 -5.55 -1.76 2.09
CA ARG A 67 -5.84 -0.43 2.61
C ARG A 67 -4.55 0.37 2.69
N LEU A 68 -4.53 1.55 2.11
CA LEU A 68 -3.32 2.33 1.96
C LEU A 68 -2.68 2.70 3.30
N SER A 69 -3.50 2.93 4.33
CA SER A 69 -3.01 3.22 5.69
C SER A 69 -2.30 2.05 6.34
N LEU A 70 -2.47 0.83 5.82
CA LEU A 70 -1.83 -0.37 6.35
C LEU A 70 -0.54 -0.74 5.61
N VAL A 71 -0.16 0.01 4.58
CA VAL A 71 1.11 -0.19 3.88
C VAL A 71 2.24 0.37 4.72
N VAL A 72 3.26 -0.45 5.00
CA VAL A 72 4.42 -0.07 5.82
C VAL A 72 5.57 0.39 4.95
N LYS A 73 5.92 -0.41 3.94
CA LYS A 73 7.00 -0.09 3.01
C LYS A 73 6.57 -0.35 1.58
N PHE A 74 7.09 0.44 0.67
CA PHE A 74 6.88 0.28 -0.76
C PHE A 74 8.25 0.28 -1.43
N ASN A 75 8.61 -0.85 -2.06
CA ASN A 75 9.94 -1.06 -2.67
C ASN A 75 11.08 -0.76 -1.69
N GLY A 76 10.91 -1.18 -0.43
CA GLY A 76 11.92 -1.00 0.61
C GLY A 76 11.93 0.38 1.26
N LYS A 77 11.11 1.31 0.77
CA LYS A 77 11.04 2.66 1.32
C LYS A 77 9.86 2.77 2.26
N ARG A 78 10.15 3.13 3.49
CA ARG A 78 9.14 3.27 4.53
C ARG A 78 8.34 4.56 4.34
N HIS A 79 7.01 4.46 4.42
CA HIS A 79 6.15 5.64 4.35
C HIS A 79 5.33 5.88 5.61
N ARG A 80 5.36 4.95 6.57
CA ARG A 80 4.73 5.13 7.89
C ARG A 80 5.79 5.38 8.94
N GLU A 81 5.51 6.28 9.84
CA GLU A 81 6.32 6.46 11.04
C GLU A 81 5.62 5.77 12.19
N ASP A 82 6.12 4.62 12.57
CA ASP A 82 5.61 3.87 13.72
C ASP A 82 6.68 3.78 14.78
#